data_9fe0bea0f4139841a871d7219a425f9e
#
_entry.id   9fe0bea0f4139841a871d7219a425f9e
#
_cell.length_a   1.000
_cell.length_b   1.000
_cell.length_c   1.000
_cell.angle_alpha   90.00
_cell.angle_beta   90.00
_cell.angle_gamma   90.00
#
_symmetry.space_group_name_H-M   'P 1'
#
loop_
_entity.id
_entity.type
_entity.pdbx_description
1 polymer ?
#
loop_
_entity_poly.entity_id
_entity_poly.type
_entity_poly.pdbx_seq_one_letter_code
_entity_poly.pdbx_strand_id
1 'polypeptide(L)'
;NNELGAIQPIRKIAQALQAHRAEKRPVHFHVDMVQSIGKLPVAELGLANVHSASMSAHKIGGPRGIGLLYLKQPLNSGIRGGSQERNIRPGTENLAGACALARCLEKTYTDFQRTFERGGELSHFLLEALRQIPECSIIPAVRALAEPLVPAPASSVAFKPSLTFSPWILQVSFKNVPAEIMTRCLSDREIFVSAGSACSSKKKVRPILAAIAVSPEIAQNAIRISIGHSTEKSDLEQFVSAVKDIIKDFN
;
A
#
# COMPACT_ATOMS: atom_id res chain seq x y z
N ASN A 1 -1.35 -4.68 -2.89
CA ASN A 1 -1.59 -3.90 -4.12
C ASN A 1 -1.59 -2.40 -3.81
N ASN A 2 -0.89 -1.61 -4.61
CA ASN A 2 -0.66 -0.18 -4.38
C ASN A 2 -1.84 0.74 -4.80
N GLU A 3 -2.87 0.21 -5.41
CA GLU A 3 -4.09 0.95 -5.77
C GLU A 3 -5.25 0.64 -4.83
N LEU A 4 -5.52 -0.64 -4.59
CA LEU A 4 -6.65 -1.09 -3.78
C LEU A 4 -6.32 -1.24 -2.28
N GLY A 5 -5.03 -1.29 -1.94
CA GLY A 5 -4.60 -1.66 -0.61
C GLY A 5 -4.73 -3.16 -0.29
N ALA A 6 -5.16 -3.99 -1.24
CA ALA A 6 -5.32 -5.43 -1.02
C ALA A 6 -4.00 -6.09 -0.59
N ILE A 7 -4.04 -6.88 0.47
CA ILE A 7 -2.92 -7.64 1.02
C ILE A 7 -2.99 -9.07 0.49
N GLN A 8 -1.91 -9.49 -0.16
CA GLN A 8 -1.84 -10.84 -0.70
C GLN A 8 -1.58 -11.87 0.42
N PRO A 9 -2.18 -13.07 0.37
CA PRO A 9 -2.02 -14.11 1.38
C PRO A 9 -0.67 -14.83 1.24
N ILE A 10 0.44 -14.12 1.48
CA ILE A 10 1.82 -14.56 1.24
C ILE A 10 2.11 -15.92 1.88
N ARG A 11 1.65 -16.15 3.12
CA ARG A 11 1.86 -17.42 3.82
C ARG A 11 1.18 -18.59 3.08
N LYS A 12 -0.06 -18.40 2.63
CA LYS A 12 -0.80 -19.44 1.89
C LYS A 12 -0.16 -19.73 0.53
N ILE A 13 0.30 -18.68 -0.17
CA ILE A 13 1.01 -18.82 -1.45
C ILE A 13 2.32 -19.59 -1.24
N ALA A 14 3.08 -19.24 -0.21
CA ALA A 14 4.32 -19.94 0.11
C ALA A 14 4.08 -21.43 0.42
N GLN A 15 3.04 -21.77 1.19
CA GLN A 15 2.65 -23.16 1.49
C GLN A 15 2.29 -23.92 0.20
N ALA A 16 1.49 -23.32 -0.67
CA ALA A 16 1.13 -23.93 -1.96
C ALA A 16 2.37 -24.18 -2.84
N LEU A 17 3.31 -23.24 -2.89
CA LEU A 17 4.57 -23.39 -3.61
C LEU A 17 5.48 -24.47 -3.02
N GLN A 18 5.48 -24.62 -1.69
CA GLN A 18 6.24 -25.69 -1.02
C GLN A 18 5.65 -27.06 -1.32
N ALA A 19 4.33 -27.23 -1.32
CA ALA A 19 3.67 -28.46 -1.70
C ALA A 19 3.97 -28.83 -3.17
N HIS A 20 3.93 -27.84 -4.07
CA HIS A 20 4.27 -28.04 -5.48
C HIS A 20 5.74 -28.42 -5.70
N ARG A 21 6.66 -27.92 -4.85
CA ARG A 21 8.11 -28.18 -4.91
C ARG A 21 8.44 -29.66 -4.73
N ALA A 22 7.65 -30.39 -3.94
CA ALA A 22 7.87 -31.81 -3.72
C ALA A 22 7.78 -32.64 -5.01
N GLU A 23 7.08 -32.13 -6.04
CA GLU A 23 6.80 -32.84 -7.28
C GLU A 23 7.58 -32.29 -8.49
N LYS A 24 8.10 -31.06 -8.43
CA LYS A 24 8.67 -30.34 -9.58
C LYS A 24 9.89 -29.48 -9.19
N ARG A 25 10.39 -28.71 -10.17
CA ARG A 25 11.51 -27.76 -9.96
C ARG A 25 11.17 -26.71 -8.91
N PRO A 26 12.15 -26.33 -8.05
CA PRO A 26 11.97 -25.27 -7.07
C PRO A 26 11.55 -23.95 -7.74
N VAL A 27 10.49 -23.33 -7.24
CA VAL A 27 10.05 -22.00 -7.66
C VAL A 27 10.66 -20.97 -6.74
N HIS A 28 11.30 -19.93 -7.29
CA HIS A 28 11.75 -18.78 -6.52
C HIS A 28 10.56 -17.85 -6.24
N PHE A 29 10.26 -17.65 -4.97
CA PHE A 29 9.15 -16.79 -4.54
C PHE A 29 9.70 -15.42 -4.12
N HIS A 30 9.52 -14.44 -5.00
CA HIS A 30 9.84 -13.03 -4.75
C HIS A 30 8.58 -12.23 -4.42
N VAL A 31 8.69 -11.27 -3.49
CA VAL A 31 7.60 -10.38 -3.12
C VAL A 31 8.07 -8.93 -3.20
N ASP A 32 7.36 -8.10 -3.97
CA ASP A 32 7.48 -6.65 -3.87
C ASP A 32 6.78 -6.17 -2.60
N MET A 33 7.57 -5.66 -1.64
CA MET A 33 7.12 -5.17 -0.34
C MET A 33 7.17 -3.64 -0.24
N VAL A 34 7.33 -2.92 -1.34
CA VAL A 34 7.47 -1.46 -1.37
C VAL A 34 6.32 -0.74 -0.66
N GLN A 35 5.10 -1.29 -0.69
CA GLN A 35 3.95 -0.73 0.01
C GLN A 35 3.63 -1.41 1.35
N SER A 36 4.42 -2.38 1.78
CA SER A 36 4.17 -3.16 3.00
C SER A 36 5.16 -2.87 4.12
N ILE A 37 6.44 -2.70 3.77
CA ILE A 37 7.50 -2.45 4.77
C ILE A 37 7.19 -1.16 5.54
N GLY A 38 7.31 -1.22 6.87
CA GLY A 38 7.02 -0.10 7.76
C GLY A 38 5.55 0.34 7.82
N LYS A 39 4.65 -0.36 7.13
CA LYS A 39 3.21 -0.05 7.07
C LYS A 39 2.33 -1.22 7.49
N LEU A 40 2.80 -2.43 7.32
CA LEU A 40 2.09 -3.67 7.65
C LEU A 40 2.97 -4.56 8.53
N PRO A 41 2.39 -5.43 9.37
CA PRO A 41 3.12 -6.38 10.19
C PRO A 41 3.68 -7.53 9.32
N VAL A 42 4.77 -7.25 8.60
CA VAL A 42 5.30 -8.14 7.55
C VAL A 42 5.84 -9.47 8.07
N ALA A 43 6.28 -9.53 9.33
CA ALA A 43 6.70 -10.77 9.98
C ALA A 43 5.51 -11.74 10.10
N GLU A 44 4.38 -11.26 10.59
CA GLU A 44 3.14 -12.01 10.76
C GLU A 44 2.50 -12.37 9.42
N LEU A 45 2.67 -11.52 8.41
CA LEU A 45 2.18 -11.76 7.04
C LEU A 45 3.01 -12.80 6.27
N GLY A 46 4.16 -13.20 6.79
CA GLY A 46 4.92 -14.34 6.28
C GLY A 46 6.19 -14.00 5.52
N LEU A 47 6.89 -12.91 5.87
CA LEU A 47 8.20 -12.56 5.28
C LEU A 47 9.19 -13.73 5.33
N ALA A 48 9.22 -14.49 6.42
CA ALA A 48 10.11 -15.65 6.58
C ALA A 48 9.87 -16.77 5.55
N ASN A 49 8.73 -16.77 4.87
CA ASN A 49 8.37 -17.80 3.89
C ASN A 49 8.73 -17.42 2.43
N VAL A 50 9.24 -16.22 2.19
CA VAL A 50 9.65 -15.80 0.84
C VAL A 50 11.15 -16.06 0.63
N HIS A 51 11.56 -16.20 -0.65
CA HIS A 51 12.97 -16.38 -1.00
C HIS A 51 13.69 -15.03 -1.17
N SER A 52 12.96 -14.01 -1.64
CA SER A 52 13.47 -12.63 -1.73
C SER A 52 12.33 -11.62 -1.62
N ALA A 53 12.68 -10.39 -1.21
CA ALA A 53 11.74 -9.29 -1.19
C ALA A 53 12.42 -7.96 -1.53
N SER A 54 11.73 -7.10 -2.28
CA SER A 54 12.20 -5.76 -2.63
C SER A 54 11.50 -4.68 -1.84
N MET A 55 12.24 -3.64 -1.46
CA MET A 55 11.77 -2.52 -0.64
C MET A 55 12.36 -1.22 -1.17
N SER A 56 11.72 -0.07 -0.84
CA SER A 56 12.16 1.23 -1.30
C SER A 56 12.08 2.27 -0.18
N ALA A 57 13.17 3.01 0.04
CA ALA A 57 13.29 3.96 1.14
C ALA A 57 12.26 5.09 1.08
N HIS A 58 11.97 5.63 -0.11
CA HIS A 58 11.06 6.77 -0.27
C HIS A 58 9.60 6.47 0.11
N LYS A 59 9.23 5.21 0.34
CA LYS A 59 7.88 4.82 0.81
C LYS A 59 7.75 4.79 2.34
N ILE A 60 8.87 4.93 3.05
CA ILE A 60 8.94 4.98 4.51
C ILE A 60 9.61 6.27 5.02
N GLY A 61 9.55 7.34 4.24
CA GLY A 61 10.14 8.64 4.59
C GLY A 61 11.64 8.76 4.36
N GLY A 62 12.26 7.79 3.70
CA GLY A 62 13.68 7.82 3.33
C GLY A 62 13.94 8.49 1.98
N PRO A 63 15.22 8.62 1.58
CA PRO A 63 15.60 9.28 0.33
C PRO A 63 15.20 8.46 -0.90
N ARG A 64 15.04 9.14 -2.02
CA ARG A 64 14.90 8.51 -3.34
C ARG A 64 16.22 7.91 -3.79
N GLY A 65 16.19 6.95 -4.72
CA GLY A 65 17.38 6.34 -5.31
C GLY A 65 18.05 5.25 -4.46
N ILE A 66 17.46 4.87 -3.34
CA ILE A 66 17.91 3.76 -2.50
C ILE A 66 16.75 2.80 -2.18
N GLY A 67 17.07 1.52 -2.19
CA GLY A 67 16.16 0.44 -1.80
C GLY A 67 16.94 -0.69 -1.12
N LEU A 68 16.23 -1.73 -0.73
CA LEU A 68 16.79 -2.91 -0.09
C LEU A 68 16.23 -4.16 -0.76
N LEU A 69 17.11 -5.11 -1.02
CA LEU A 69 16.75 -6.46 -1.47
C LEU A 69 17.03 -7.45 -0.34
N TYR A 70 15.99 -8.02 0.22
CA TYR A 70 16.10 -9.16 1.13
C TYR A 70 16.32 -10.44 0.32
N LEU A 71 17.30 -11.22 0.71
CA LEU A 71 17.59 -12.54 0.13
C LEU A 71 17.73 -13.57 1.26
N LYS A 72 16.92 -14.64 1.18
CA LYS A 72 17.00 -15.76 2.13
C LYS A 72 18.25 -16.61 1.88
N GLN A 73 18.69 -16.68 0.64
CA GLN A 73 19.90 -17.37 0.19
C GLN A 73 20.65 -16.50 -0.83
N PRO A 74 21.96 -16.69 -0.99
CA PRO A 74 22.74 -16.00 -2.00
C PRO A 74 22.11 -16.15 -3.40
N LEU A 75 22.10 -15.07 -4.16
CA LEU A 75 21.61 -15.02 -5.55
C LEU A 75 22.79 -14.78 -6.49
N ASN A 76 22.86 -15.55 -7.56
CA ASN A 76 23.71 -15.19 -8.70
C ASN A 76 22.90 -14.26 -9.63
N SER A 77 23.23 -12.97 -9.62
CA SER A 77 22.52 -11.96 -10.41
C SER A 77 22.81 -12.04 -11.91
N GLY A 78 23.86 -12.77 -12.32
CA GLY A 78 24.33 -12.75 -13.69
C GLY A 78 24.96 -11.41 -14.14
N ILE A 79 24.94 -10.37 -13.30
CA ILE A 79 25.57 -9.07 -13.57
C ILE A 79 27.06 -9.19 -13.25
N ARG A 80 27.91 -8.88 -14.24
CA ARG A 80 29.36 -8.89 -14.06
C ARG A 80 29.87 -7.51 -13.67
N GLY A 81 30.86 -7.48 -12.76
CA GLY A 81 31.46 -6.25 -12.27
C GLY A 81 32.27 -6.47 -11.01
N GLY A 82 32.39 -5.43 -10.17
CA GLY A 82 33.07 -5.52 -8.87
C GLY A 82 32.27 -6.36 -7.85
N SER A 83 32.89 -6.60 -6.70
CA SER A 83 32.36 -7.47 -5.64
C SER A 83 31.32 -6.81 -4.72
N GLN A 84 30.91 -5.60 -5.03
CA GLN A 84 29.98 -4.83 -4.20
C GLN A 84 28.65 -5.55 -4.04
N GLU A 85 27.99 -5.30 -2.91
CA GLU A 85 26.70 -5.90 -2.56
C GLU A 85 26.72 -7.45 -2.72
N ARG A 86 27.80 -8.08 -2.23
CA ARG A 86 28.01 -9.54 -2.32
C ARG A 86 27.97 -10.09 -3.74
N ASN A 87 28.58 -9.40 -4.69
CA ASN A 87 28.59 -9.71 -6.12
C ASN A 87 27.20 -9.65 -6.80
N ILE A 88 26.20 -9.00 -6.19
CA ILE A 88 24.84 -8.91 -6.73
C ILE A 88 24.67 -7.62 -7.54
N ARG A 89 25.17 -6.50 -7.02
CA ARG A 89 25.03 -5.18 -7.63
C ARG A 89 26.39 -4.47 -7.65
N PRO A 90 27.15 -4.59 -8.74
CA PRO A 90 28.43 -3.92 -8.86
C PRO A 90 28.28 -2.38 -8.94
N GLY A 91 29.35 -1.67 -8.67
CA GLY A 91 29.44 -0.22 -8.64
C GLY A 91 29.47 0.33 -7.22
N THR A 92 30.02 1.53 -7.07
CA THR A 92 30.20 2.20 -5.77
C THR A 92 28.87 2.25 -5.00
N GLU A 93 28.91 1.89 -3.74
CA GLU A 93 27.76 1.86 -2.85
C GLU A 93 27.32 3.29 -2.49
N ASN A 94 26.01 3.50 -2.44
CA ASN A 94 25.43 4.73 -1.92
C ASN A 94 25.35 4.65 -0.38
N LEU A 95 26.49 4.83 0.28
CA LEU A 95 26.60 4.69 1.73
C LEU A 95 25.67 5.67 2.47
N ALA A 96 25.61 6.92 2.03
CA ALA A 96 24.73 7.92 2.65
C ALA A 96 23.25 7.51 2.57
N GLY A 97 22.83 7.03 1.39
CA GLY A 97 21.47 6.50 1.18
C GLY A 97 21.18 5.27 2.02
N ALA A 98 22.15 4.35 2.14
CA ALA A 98 22.00 3.14 2.96
C ALA A 98 21.87 3.48 4.46
N CYS A 99 22.69 4.39 4.98
CA CYS A 99 22.57 4.88 6.36
C CYS A 99 21.23 5.55 6.61
N ALA A 100 20.78 6.42 5.68
CA ALA A 100 19.47 7.07 5.79
C ALA A 100 18.32 6.05 5.79
N LEU A 101 18.35 5.03 4.91
CA LEU A 101 17.38 3.95 4.90
C LEU A 101 17.35 3.17 6.23
N ALA A 102 18.53 2.83 6.78
CA ALA A 102 18.63 2.13 8.06
C ALA A 102 17.98 2.94 9.20
N ARG A 103 18.24 4.24 9.27
CA ARG A 103 17.62 5.13 10.27
C ARG A 103 16.11 5.26 10.08
N CYS A 104 15.63 5.30 8.83
CA CYS A 104 14.19 5.32 8.56
C CYS A 104 13.51 4.02 9.03
N LEU A 105 14.13 2.87 8.79
CA LEU A 105 13.61 1.58 9.27
C LEU A 105 13.59 1.54 10.80
N GLU A 106 14.69 1.91 11.45
CA GLU A 106 14.78 1.96 12.91
C GLU A 106 13.65 2.83 13.49
N LYS A 107 13.52 4.08 13.02
CA LYS A 107 12.46 4.99 13.47
C LYS A 107 11.05 4.42 13.24
N THR A 108 10.82 3.83 12.06
CA THR A 108 9.52 3.27 11.70
C THR A 108 9.13 2.11 12.59
N TYR A 109 10.08 1.24 12.96
CA TYR A 109 9.79 0.06 13.76
C TYR A 109 9.82 0.32 15.27
N THR A 110 10.41 1.41 15.75
CA THR A 110 10.36 1.80 17.17
C THR A 110 8.91 2.02 17.63
N ASP A 111 8.10 2.69 16.83
CA ASP A 111 6.69 3.02 17.15
C ASP A 111 5.69 2.30 16.25
N PHE A 112 6.10 1.17 15.65
CA PHE A 112 5.31 0.50 14.60
C PHE A 112 3.89 0.17 15.05
N GLN A 113 3.74 -0.46 16.21
CA GLN A 113 2.44 -0.92 16.71
C GLN A 113 1.47 0.26 16.87
N ARG A 114 1.89 1.30 17.57
CA ARG A 114 1.10 2.52 17.78
C ARG A 114 0.71 3.18 16.47
N THR A 115 1.65 3.27 15.54
CA THR A 115 1.42 3.87 14.23
C THR A 115 0.44 3.06 13.41
N PHE A 116 0.56 1.73 13.45
CA PHE A 116 -0.35 0.83 12.74
C PHE A 116 -1.78 0.91 13.28
N GLU A 117 -1.96 0.91 14.60
CA GLU A 117 -3.25 1.08 15.26
C GLU A 117 -3.90 2.41 14.88
N ARG A 118 -3.15 3.52 14.96
CA ARG A 118 -3.62 4.83 14.51
C ARG A 118 -4.03 4.83 13.04
N GLY A 119 -3.26 4.18 12.16
CA GLY A 119 -3.63 4.01 10.75
C GLY A 119 -4.97 3.28 10.58
N GLY A 120 -5.23 2.28 11.42
CA GLY A 120 -6.51 1.57 11.49
C GLY A 120 -7.67 2.48 11.88
N GLU A 121 -7.50 3.29 12.94
CA GLU A 121 -8.50 4.25 13.43
C GLU A 121 -8.83 5.31 12.37
N LEU A 122 -7.81 5.90 11.73
CA LEU A 122 -7.98 6.88 10.66
C LEU A 122 -8.69 6.29 9.44
N SER A 123 -8.30 5.08 9.05
CA SER A 123 -8.95 4.37 7.94
C SER A 123 -10.43 4.07 8.24
N HIS A 124 -10.72 3.64 9.45
CA HIS A 124 -12.09 3.38 9.89
C HIS A 124 -12.93 4.67 9.88
N PHE A 125 -12.42 5.74 10.49
CA PHE A 125 -13.08 7.05 10.46
C PHE A 125 -13.41 7.49 9.03
N LEU A 126 -12.43 7.41 8.13
CA LEU A 126 -12.62 7.79 6.73
C LEU A 126 -13.67 6.92 6.02
N LEU A 127 -13.63 5.61 6.23
CA LEU A 127 -14.60 4.68 5.64
C LEU A 127 -16.04 4.99 6.12
N GLU A 128 -16.22 5.23 7.42
CA GLU A 128 -17.54 5.58 7.97
C GLU A 128 -18.05 6.92 7.41
N ALA A 129 -17.18 7.93 7.33
CA ALA A 129 -17.56 9.24 6.78
C ALA A 129 -17.93 9.16 5.28
N LEU A 130 -17.21 8.34 4.49
CA LEU A 130 -17.47 8.15 3.06
C LEU A 130 -18.74 7.32 2.80
N ARG A 131 -19.10 6.38 3.67
CA ARG A 131 -20.36 5.64 3.59
C ARG A 131 -21.60 6.52 3.70
N GLN A 132 -21.48 7.69 4.36
CA GLN A 132 -22.56 8.67 4.49
C GLN A 132 -22.74 9.54 3.24
N ILE A 133 -21.92 9.37 2.21
CA ILE A 133 -22.01 10.11 0.94
C ILE A 133 -22.66 9.17 -0.09
N PRO A 134 -23.91 9.40 -0.51
CA PRO A 134 -24.62 8.50 -1.42
C PRO A 134 -23.93 8.32 -2.77
N GLU A 135 -23.23 9.34 -3.24
CA GLU A 135 -22.50 9.35 -4.51
C GLU A 135 -21.15 8.60 -4.41
N CYS A 136 -20.72 8.20 -3.21
CA CYS A 136 -19.43 7.54 -3.00
C CYS A 136 -19.55 6.02 -3.16
N SER A 137 -18.71 5.45 -3.99
CA SER A 137 -18.51 4.00 -4.12
C SER A 137 -17.13 3.62 -3.60
N ILE A 138 -17.06 2.80 -2.54
CA ILE A 138 -15.82 2.24 -2.00
C ILE A 138 -15.39 1.05 -2.85
N ILE A 139 -14.12 0.99 -3.25
CA ILE A 139 -13.58 -0.03 -4.16
C ILE A 139 -12.48 -0.85 -3.46
N PRO A 140 -12.56 -2.18 -3.47
CA PRO A 140 -13.71 -2.98 -3.92
C PRO A 140 -14.87 -2.91 -2.92
N ALA A 141 -16.08 -3.20 -3.36
CA ALA A 141 -17.30 -3.12 -2.53
C ALA A 141 -17.19 -3.95 -1.24
N VAL A 142 -16.52 -5.10 -1.28
CA VAL A 142 -16.28 -5.95 -0.09
C VAL A 142 -15.52 -5.22 1.02
N ARG A 143 -14.74 -4.20 0.71
CA ARG A 143 -14.04 -3.38 1.71
C ARG A 143 -15.01 -2.51 2.52
N ALA A 144 -16.11 -2.10 1.93
CA ALA A 144 -17.18 -1.38 2.63
C ALA A 144 -17.86 -2.23 3.71
N LEU A 145 -17.78 -3.55 3.59
CA LEU A 145 -18.35 -4.52 4.53
C LEU A 145 -17.33 -5.03 5.57
N ALA A 146 -16.05 -4.67 5.40
CA ALA A 146 -15.00 -5.11 6.32
C ALA A 146 -15.23 -4.51 7.71
N GLU A 147 -15.18 -5.38 8.73
CA GLU A 147 -15.19 -4.93 10.13
C GLU A 147 -14.00 -4.00 10.40
N PRO A 148 -14.17 -3.00 11.29
CA PRO A 148 -13.09 -2.12 11.68
C PRO A 148 -11.92 -2.95 12.23
N LEU A 149 -10.70 -2.49 11.94
CA LEU A 149 -9.50 -2.96 12.63
C LEU A 149 -9.55 -2.42 14.06
N VAL A 150 -10.38 -3.04 14.91
CA VAL A 150 -10.39 -2.71 16.34
C VAL A 150 -9.10 -3.31 16.92
N PRO A 151 -8.26 -2.52 17.59
CA PRO A 151 -7.12 -3.05 18.30
C PRO A 151 -7.62 -4.07 19.32
N ALA A 152 -7.06 -5.28 19.30
CA ALA A 152 -7.22 -6.16 20.45
C ALA A 152 -6.56 -5.48 21.65
N PRO A 153 -7.13 -5.58 22.87
CA PRO A 153 -6.53 -4.98 24.05
C PRO A 153 -5.07 -5.42 24.18
N ALA A 154 -4.22 -4.53 24.66
CA ALA A 154 -2.74 -4.63 24.67
C ALA A 154 -2.14 -5.92 25.28
N SER A 155 -2.95 -6.78 25.86
CA SER A 155 -2.55 -8.07 26.45
C SER A 155 -2.58 -9.25 25.49
N SER A 156 -3.08 -9.08 24.25
CA SER A 156 -3.08 -10.15 23.25
C SER A 156 -2.53 -9.63 21.91
N VAL A 157 -1.26 -9.82 21.65
CA VAL A 157 -0.59 -9.64 20.35
C VAL A 157 -1.06 -10.74 19.39
N ALA A 158 -2.37 -10.98 19.32
CA ALA A 158 -2.93 -11.87 18.32
C ALA A 158 -3.30 -11.02 17.10
N PHE A 159 -2.33 -10.86 16.20
CA PHE A 159 -2.61 -10.41 14.84
C PHE A 159 -3.79 -11.21 14.27
N LYS A 160 -4.92 -10.55 14.03
CA LYS A 160 -6.05 -11.21 13.38
C LYS A 160 -5.61 -11.61 11.98
N PRO A 161 -5.60 -12.90 11.61
CA PRO A 161 -5.16 -13.38 10.29
C PRO A 161 -6.07 -12.93 9.14
N SER A 162 -7.04 -12.08 9.40
CA SER A 162 -8.06 -11.58 8.45
C SER A 162 -7.74 -10.22 7.83
N LEU A 163 -6.52 -9.65 8.02
CA LEU A 163 -6.15 -8.39 7.39
C LEU A 163 -6.08 -8.57 5.86
N THR A 164 -7.15 -8.19 5.18
CA THR A 164 -7.26 -8.30 3.72
C THR A 164 -6.91 -7.00 3.01
N PHE A 165 -7.02 -5.86 3.71
CA PHE A 165 -6.71 -4.54 3.17
C PHE A 165 -5.82 -3.74 4.10
N SER A 166 -4.88 -3.01 3.49
CA SER A 166 -4.03 -2.05 4.18
C SER A 166 -4.86 -0.86 4.67
N PRO A 167 -4.66 -0.38 5.92
CA PRO A 167 -5.32 0.82 6.39
C PRO A 167 -4.81 2.10 5.69
N TRP A 168 -3.68 2.03 5.03
CA TRP A 168 -2.98 3.19 4.45
C TRP A 168 -3.41 3.57 3.04
N ILE A 169 -4.21 2.75 2.38
CA ILE A 169 -4.61 2.94 0.99
C ILE A 169 -6.10 2.66 0.86
N LEU A 170 -6.84 3.60 0.31
CA LEU A 170 -8.26 3.46 0.02
C LEU A 170 -8.54 3.90 -1.42
N GLN A 171 -9.32 3.13 -2.15
CA GLN A 171 -9.81 3.46 -3.48
C GLN A 171 -11.30 3.76 -3.41
N VAL A 172 -11.71 4.90 -3.96
CA VAL A 172 -13.12 5.34 -3.98
C VAL A 172 -13.46 5.98 -5.31
N SER A 173 -14.73 6.00 -5.65
CA SER A 173 -15.25 6.68 -6.85
C SER A 173 -16.42 7.57 -6.46
N PHE A 174 -16.56 8.72 -7.10
CA PHE A 174 -17.66 9.64 -6.87
C PHE A 174 -18.49 9.78 -8.15
N LYS A 175 -19.78 9.46 -8.04
CA LYS A 175 -20.69 9.54 -9.17
C LYS A 175 -20.69 10.95 -9.78
N ASN A 176 -20.72 11.05 -11.10
CA ASN A 176 -20.74 12.28 -11.89
C ASN A 176 -19.48 13.16 -11.81
N VAL A 177 -18.47 12.80 -11.00
CA VAL A 177 -17.24 13.58 -10.87
C VAL A 177 -16.04 12.78 -11.38
N PRO A 178 -15.52 13.07 -12.59
CA PRO A 178 -14.30 12.42 -13.11
C PRO A 178 -13.11 12.56 -12.17
N ALA A 179 -12.29 11.51 -12.07
CA ALA A 179 -11.15 11.47 -11.16
C ALA A 179 -10.18 12.64 -11.36
N GLU A 180 -9.96 13.08 -12.60
CA GLU A 180 -9.06 14.20 -12.91
C GLU A 180 -9.62 15.53 -12.39
N ILE A 181 -10.94 15.73 -12.48
CA ILE A 181 -11.62 16.91 -11.93
C ILE A 181 -11.58 16.88 -10.41
N MET A 182 -11.96 15.75 -9.80
CA MET A 182 -11.91 15.58 -8.34
C MET A 182 -10.50 15.86 -7.82
N THR A 183 -9.45 15.29 -8.43
CA THR A 183 -8.07 15.51 -8.00
C THR A 183 -7.64 16.97 -8.16
N ARG A 184 -8.06 17.67 -9.20
CA ARG A 184 -7.76 19.09 -9.40
C ARG A 184 -8.46 19.96 -8.36
N CYS A 185 -9.75 19.81 -8.17
CA CYS A 185 -10.53 20.58 -7.18
C CYS A 185 -10.04 20.37 -5.75
N LEU A 186 -9.58 19.15 -5.41
CA LEU A 186 -8.94 18.85 -4.12
C LEU A 186 -7.55 19.50 -4.02
N SER A 187 -6.75 19.45 -5.09
CA SER A 187 -5.43 20.07 -5.13
C SER A 187 -5.49 21.60 -4.96
N ASP A 188 -6.51 22.27 -5.51
CA ASP A 188 -6.75 23.69 -5.33
C ASP A 188 -7.08 24.05 -3.85
N ARG A 189 -7.42 23.04 -3.04
CA ARG A 189 -7.65 23.12 -1.59
C ARG A 189 -6.52 22.53 -0.77
N GLU A 190 -5.34 22.36 -1.38
CA GLU A 190 -4.14 21.75 -0.77
C GLU A 190 -4.31 20.31 -0.29
N ILE A 191 -5.29 19.58 -0.84
CA ILE A 191 -5.56 18.17 -0.55
C ILE A 191 -5.10 17.31 -1.72
N PHE A 192 -4.04 16.51 -1.52
CA PHE A 192 -3.39 15.76 -2.59
C PHE A 192 -3.78 14.29 -2.58
N VAL A 193 -4.50 13.88 -3.61
CA VAL A 193 -4.91 12.49 -3.88
C VAL A 193 -4.42 12.06 -5.27
N SER A 194 -4.71 10.84 -5.68
CA SER A 194 -4.23 10.33 -6.98
C SER A 194 -5.37 9.73 -7.80
N ALA A 195 -5.46 10.09 -9.07
CA ALA A 195 -6.40 9.49 -10.03
C ALA A 195 -5.98 8.08 -10.51
N GLY A 196 -4.91 7.50 -9.96
CA GLY A 196 -4.42 6.17 -10.32
C GLY A 196 -3.00 5.93 -9.84
N SER A 197 -2.33 4.84 -10.28
CA SER A 197 -0.89 4.70 -10.06
C SER A 197 -0.12 5.63 -11.00
N ALA A 198 1.05 6.12 -10.54
CA ALA A 198 1.92 6.99 -11.34
C ALA A 198 2.30 6.39 -12.71
N CYS A 199 2.29 5.04 -12.81
CA CYS A 199 2.61 4.32 -14.05
C CYS A 199 1.43 4.19 -15.02
N SER A 200 0.18 4.41 -14.58
CA SER A 200 -1.04 4.22 -15.38
C SER A 200 -1.67 5.52 -15.89
N SER A 201 -1.15 6.69 -15.50
CA SER A 201 -1.69 8.01 -15.82
C SER A 201 -1.83 8.30 -17.34
N LYS A 202 -1.13 7.56 -18.20
CA LYS A 202 -1.21 7.71 -19.67
C LYS A 202 -2.15 6.71 -20.35
N LYS A 203 -2.75 5.76 -19.63
CA LYS A 203 -3.63 4.73 -20.21
C LYS A 203 -5.08 5.01 -19.83
N LYS A 204 -5.98 5.06 -20.83
CA LYS A 204 -7.44 5.17 -20.65
C LYS A 204 -8.04 3.98 -19.86
N VAL A 205 -7.37 2.84 -19.84
CA VAL A 205 -7.81 1.63 -19.14
C VAL A 205 -7.06 1.50 -17.82
N ARG A 206 -7.78 1.26 -16.73
CA ARG A 206 -7.25 0.99 -15.38
C ARG A 206 -7.26 -0.52 -15.14
N PRO A 207 -6.17 -1.24 -15.47
CA PRO A 207 -6.16 -2.70 -15.52
C PRO A 207 -6.48 -3.36 -14.18
N ILE A 208 -6.09 -2.72 -13.06
CA ILE A 208 -6.37 -3.23 -11.71
C ILE A 208 -7.88 -3.21 -11.41
N LEU A 209 -8.57 -2.11 -11.77
CA LEU A 209 -10.01 -2.00 -11.55
C LEU A 209 -10.80 -2.91 -12.50
N ALA A 210 -10.35 -3.02 -13.74
CA ALA A 210 -10.93 -3.96 -14.72
C ALA A 210 -10.78 -5.42 -14.27
N ALA A 211 -9.63 -5.79 -13.69
CA ALA A 211 -9.39 -7.14 -13.19
C ALA A 211 -10.32 -7.57 -12.04
N ILE A 212 -10.90 -6.63 -11.32
CA ILE A 212 -11.89 -6.87 -10.28
C ILE A 212 -13.32 -6.50 -10.71
N ALA A 213 -13.55 -6.44 -12.03
CA ALA A 213 -14.84 -6.20 -12.67
C ALA A 213 -15.53 -4.88 -12.25
N VAL A 214 -14.76 -3.84 -11.93
CA VAL A 214 -15.29 -2.48 -11.71
C VAL A 214 -15.76 -1.92 -13.06
N SER A 215 -16.98 -1.36 -13.12
CA SER A 215 -17.51 -0.77 -14.34
C SER A 215 -16.62 0.38 -14.84
N PRO A 216 -16.58 0.62 -16.18
CA PRO A 216 -15.80 1.71 -16.74
C PRO A 216 -16.14 3.08 -16.15
N GLU A 217 -17.41 3.34 -15.88
CA GLU A 217 -17.91 4.57 -15.27
C GLU A 217 -17.32 4.79 -13.87
N ILE A 218 -17.43 3.78 -12.99
CA ILE A 218 -16.84 3.82 -11.64
C ILE A 218 -15.31 3.95 -11.72
N ALA A 219 -14.68 3.23 -12.65
CA ALA A 219 -13.23 3.28 -12.81
C ALA A 219 -12.72 4.65 -13.27
N GLN A 220 -13.46 5.34 -14.14
CA GLN A 220 -13.13 6.68 -14.62
C GLN A 220 -13.15 7.72 -13.48
N ASN A 221 -14.08 7.58 -12.57
CA ASN A 221 -14.26 8.50 -11.44
C ASN A 221 -13.45 8.11 -10.20
N ALA A 222 -12.69 7.01 -10.25
CA ALA A 222 -12.03 6.47 -9.09
C ALA A 222 -10.73 7.19 -8.74
N ILE A 223 -10.59 7.63 -7.49
CA ILE A 223 -9.37 8.19 -6.91
C ILE A 223 -8.82 7.28 -5.82
N ARG A 224 -7.50 7.34 -5.64
CA ARG A 224 -6.81 6.68 -4.52
C ARG A 224 -6.48 7.70 -3.44
N ILE A 225 -6.91 7.40 -2.22
CA ILE A 225 -6.56 8.12 -1.01
C ILE A 225 -5.41 7.35 -0.34
N SER A 226 -4.37 8.06 0.08
CA SER A 226 -3.25 7.49 0.80
C SER A 226 -3.10 8.20 2.14
N ILE A 227 -3.25 7.44 3.23
CA ILE A 227 -3.03 7.89 4.59
C ILE A 227 -1.55 7.67 4.92
N GLY A 228 -0.91 8.64 5.55
CA GLY A 228 0.50 8.58 5.94
C GLY A 228 0.68 8.67 7.46
N HIS A 229 1.94 8.55 7.90
CA HIS A 229 2.28 8.66 9.32
C HIS A 229 1.99 10.04 9.92
N SER A 230 2.00 11.09 9.09
CA SER A 230 1.71 12.48 9.47
C SER A 230 0.25 12.87 9.30
N THR A 231 -0.59 12.00 8.74
CA THR A 231 -2.00 12.32 8.54
C THR A 231 -2.72 12.41 9.88
N GLU A 232 -3.43 13.51 10.09
CA GLU A 232 -4.27 13.76 11.26
C GLU A 232 -5.76 13.51 10.92
N LYS A 233 -6.58 13.36 11.94
CA LYS A 233 -8.03 13.21 11.76
C LYS A 233 -8.65 14.44 11.11
N SER A 234 -8.18 15.63 11.47
CA SER A 234 -8.58 16.92 10.88
C SER A 234 -8.37 16.98 9.37
N ASP A 235 -7.27 16.37 8.85
CA ASP A 235 -7.02 16.33 7.40
C ASP A 235 -8.09 15.50 6.69
N LEU A 236 -8.53 14.40 7.31
CA LEU A 236 -9.59 13.55 6.78
C LEU A 236 -10.96 14.23 6.86
N GLU A 237 -11.22 15.02 7.92
CA GLU A 237 -12.43 15.83 8.06
C GLU A 237 -12.49 16.90 6.97
N GLN A 238 -11.38 17.60 6.71
CA GLN A 238 -11.26 18.57 5.63
C GLN A 238 -11.48 17.91 4.25
N PHE A 239 -10.86 16.74 4.03
CA PHE A 239 -11.06 15.96 2.80
C PHE A 239 -12.54 15.64 2.58
N VAL A 240 -13.24 15.11 3.59
CA VAL A 240 -14.66 14.73 3.50
C VAL A 240 -15.55 15.95 3.23
N SER A 241 -15.26 17.09 3.89
CA SER A 241 -15.97 18.34 3.64
C SER A 241 -15.78 18.83 2.21
N ALA A 242 -14.51 18.87 1.75
CA ALA A 242 -14.18 19.29 0.39
C ALA A 242 -14.85 18.42 -0.68
N VAL A 243 -14.87 17.09 -0.47
CA VAL A 243 -15.55 16.15 -1.38
C VAL A 243 -17.04 16.42 -1.46
N LYS A 244 -17.70 16.66 -0.32
CA LYS A 244 -19.15 17.00 -0.30
C LYS A 244 -19.46 18.29 -1.07
N ASP A 245 -18.60 19.30 -0.92
CA ASP A 245 -18.77 20.55 -1.64
C ASP A 245 -18.57 20.38 -3.16
N ILE A 246 -17.51 19.67 -3.56
CA ILE A 246 -17.26 19.37 -4.98
C ILE A 246 -18.44 18.60 -5.59
N ILE A 247 -18.96 17.58 -4.91
CA ILE A 247 -20.10 16.80 -5.42
C ILE A 247 -21.34 17.69 -5.65
N LYS A 248 -21.62 18.66 -4.76
CA LYS A 248 -22.73 19.59 -4.94
C LYS A 248 -22.58 20.45 -6.18
N ASP A 249 -21.37 20.81 -6.56
CA ASP A 249 -21.10 21.64 -7.74
C ASP A 249 -21.31 20.86 -9.07
N PHE A 250 -21.37 19.52 -9.00
CA PHE A 250 -21.50 18.62 -10.16
C PHE A 250 -22.86 17.87 -10.22
N ASN A 251 -23.75 18.02 -9.25
CA ASN A 251 -25.11 17.51 -9.22
C ASN A 251 -26.15 18.61 -9.44
#